data_35f978e6048f326392762044a3f224dd
#
_entry.id   35f978e6048f326392762044a3f224dd
#
_cell.length_a   1.000
_cell.length_b   1.000
_cell.length_c   1.000
_cell.angle_alpha   90.00
_cell.angle_beta   90.00
_cell.angle_gamma   90.00
#
_symmetry.space_group_name_H-M   'P 1'
#
loop_
_entity.id
_entity.type
_entity.pdbx_description
1 polymer ?
#
loop_
_entity_poly.entity_id
_entity_poly.type
_entity_poly.pdbx_seq_one_letter_code
_entity_poly.pdbx_strand_id
1 'polypeptide(L)'
;ISILGCGPYQRQVMDKRVLITGIGGFAGGYLSRHLAQQGYLVVGTSVHDGNVIDGAVEILKTDLRDMAQIKSVVDQVKPTHVVHLAAISNVTHEDVREIYETNIVGSRNLLSALAGLSVTPEAVLMTSSANVYGNSHREVLSETDELNPANDYGVSKLAMEYMARTFARRLNLIIARPFNY
;
A
#
# COMPACT_ATOMS: atom_id res chain seq x y z
N ILE A 1 25.06 11.79 51.05
CA ILE A 1 23.95 12.20 50.20
C ILE A 1 24.24 11.56 48.84
N SER A 2 23.62 10.39 48.58
CA SER A 2 23.73 9.69 47.27
C SER A 2 22.74 10.29 46.29
N ILE A 3 23.22 10.84 45.19
CA ILE A 3 22.41 11.29 44.07
C ILE A 3 22.15 10.06 43.20
N LEU A 4 20.92 9.56 43.22
CA LEU A 4 20.44 8.52 42.28
C LEU A 4 20.47 9.08 40.87
N GLY A 5 21.34 8.52 40.06
CA GLY A 5 21.44 8.82 38.62
C GLY A 5 20.16 8.44 37.93
N CYS A 6 19.49 9.42 37.32
CA CYS A 6 18.42 9.24 36.37
C CYS A 6 19.02 8.58 35.12
N GLY A 7 18.76 7.29 34.94
CA GLY A 7 19.20 6.57 33.76
C GLY A 7 18.59 7.17 32.48
N PRO A 8 19.28 7.12 31.34
CA PRO A 8 18.76 7.69 30.11
C PRO A 8 17.46 6.96 29.74
N TYR A 9 16.41 7.72 29.52
CA TYR A 9 15.18 7.26 28.93
C TYR A 9 15.52 6.68 27.55
N GLN A 10 15.73 5.37 27.49
CA GLN A 10 15.79 4.66 26.21
C GLN A 10 14.41 4.80 25.59
N ARG A 11 14.23 5.80 24.71
CA ARG A 11 13.18 5.73 23.69
C ARG A 11 13.40 4.39 23.01
N GLN A 12 12.50 3.43 23.23
CA GLN A 12 12.37 2.29 22.35
C GLN A 12 12.13 2.89 20.96
N VAL A 13 13.16 2.86 20.13
CA VAL A 13 13.04 3.13 18.70
C VAL A 13 12.15 1.99 18.21
N MET A 14 10.86 2.26 18.06
CA MET A 14 9.96 1.30 17.41
C MET A 14 10.54 1.08 16.03
N ASP A 15 10.97 -0.13 15.74
CA ASP A 15 11.50 -0.50 14.42
C ASP A 15 10.44 -0.13 13.38
N LYS A 16 10.70 0.92 12.59
CA LYS A 16 9.80 1.40 11.54
C LYS A 16 9.79 0.37 10.42
N ARG A 17 8.82 -0.52 10.44
CA ARG A 17 8.63 -1.54 9.41
C ARG A 17 7.61 -1.05 8.38
N VAL A 18 8.02 -1.00 7.12
CA VAL A 18 7.11 -0.67 6.02
C VAL A 18 6.89 -1.90 5.14
N LEU A 19 5.64 -2.22 4.90
CA LEU A 19 5.22 -3.22 3.93
C LEU A 19 4.84 -2.51 2.62
N ILE A 20 5.55 -2.85 1.53
CA ILE A 20 5.26 -2.34 0.19
C ILE A 20 4.68 -3.47 -0.65
N THR A 21 3.41 -3.43 -0.99
CA THR A 21 2.83 -4.40 -1.92
C THR A 21 3.10 -3.98 -3.35
N GLY A 22 3.39 -4.96 -4.22
CA GLY A 22 3.77 -4.66 -5.62
C GLY A 22 5.13 -3.97 -5.74
N ILE A 23 6.07 -4.32 -4.85
CA ILE A 23 7.39 -3.69 -4.77
C ILE A 23 8.20 -3.83 -6.07
N GLY A 24 7.94 -4.87 -6.88
CA GLY A 24 8.61 -5.08 -8.17
C GLY A 24 8.15 -4.13 -9.29
N GLY A 25 7.12 -3.31 -9.06
CA GLY A 25 6.68 -2.29 -10.01
C GLY A 25 7.61 -1.07 -10.06
N PHE A 26 7.38 -0.17 -11.03
CA PHE A 26 8.23 1.01 -11.27
C PHE A 26 8.47 1.85 -10.01
N ALA A 27 7.41 2.26 -9.32
CA ALA A 27 7.54 3.09 -8.11
C ALA A 27 8.13 2.34 -6.91
N GLY A 28 7.95 1.00 -6.85
CA GLY A 28 8.32 0.19 -5.69
C GLY A 28 9.82 0.20 -5.41
N GLY A 29 10.66 0.07 -6.45
CA GLY A 29 12.11 0.07 -6.31
C GLY A 29 12.66 1.41 -5.84
N TYR A 30 12.15 2.53 -6.38
CA TYR A 30 12.56 3.87 -5.93
C TYR A 30 12.16 4.12 -4.49
N LEU A 31 10.93 3.78 -4.15
CA LEU A 31 10.40 3.98 -2.79
C LEU A 31 11.13 3.11 -1.77
N SER A 32 11.42 1.84 -2.10
CA SER A 32 12.16 0.92 -1.25
C SER A 32 13.52 1.49 -0.84
N ARG A 33 14.31 1.91 -1.83
CA ARG A 33 15.61 2.55 -1.59
C ARG A 33 15.49 3.79 -0.72
N HIS A 34 14.55 4.66 -1.05
CA HIS A 34 14.36 5.90 -0.30
C HIS A 34 13.99 5.65 1.16
N LEU A 35 13.05 4.75 1.43
CA LEU A 35 12.61 4.42 2.80
C LEU A 35 13.72 3.73 3.59
N ALA A 36 14.51 2.83 2.97
CA ALA A 36 15.66 2.22 3.61
C ALA A 36 16.70 3.28 4.04
N GLN A 37 16.97 4.26 3.20
CA GLN A 37 17.86 5.39 3.55
C GLN A 37 17.30 6.25 4.70
N GLN A 38 15.98 6.27 4.91
CA GLN A 38 15.33 6.93 6.05
C GLN A 38 15.26 6.04 7.31
N GLY A 39 15.88 4.85 7.28
CA GLY A 39 15.97 3.94 8.41
C GLY A 39 14.74 3.05 8.61
N TYR A 40 13.90 2.88 7.59
CA TYR A 40 12.82 1.89 7.63
C TYR A 40 13.33 0.50 7.28
N LEU A 41 12.82 -0.52 7.97
CA LEU A 41 12.93 -1.91 7.52
C LEU A 41 11.85 -2.13 6.44
N VAL A 42 12.30 -2.27 5.19
CA VAL A 42 11.40 -2.41 4.03
C VAL A 42 11.20 -3.88 3.73
N VAL A 43 9.95 -4.34 3.78
CA VAL A 43 9.52 -5.65 3.30
C VAL A 43 8.59 -5.46 2.12
N GLY A 44 8.85 -6.20 1.05
CA GLY A 44 8.03 -6.14 -0.16
C GLY A 44 7.16 -7.37 -0.36
N THR A 45 6.08 -7.23 -1.17
CA THR A 45 5.40 -8.39 -1.75
C THR A 45 5.41 -8.33 -3.27
N SER A 46 5.48 -9.50 -3.90
CA SER A 46 5.42 -9.69 -5.35
C SER A 46 4.70 -11.00 -5.66
N VAL A 47 4.00 -11.08 -6.78
CA VAL A 47 3.46 -12.35 -7.29
C VAL A 47 4.53 -13.21 -7.97
N HIS A 48 5.68 -12.61 -8.31
CA HIS A 48 6.79 -13.29 -8.96
C HIS A 48 7.91 -13.60 -7.96
N ASP A 49 8.58 -14.73 -8.17
CA ASP A 49 9.77 -15.13 -7.42
C ASP A 49 11.03 -14.41 -7.92
N GLY A 50 12.06 -14.37 -7.05
CA GLY A 50 13.43 -14.02 -7.46
C GLY A 50 13.71 -12.54 -7.64
N ASN A 51 12.81 -11.66 -7.28
CA ASN A 51 13.07 -10.21 -7.32
C ASN A 51 14.07 -9.82 -6.23
N VAL A 52 15.13 -9.13 -6.64
CA VAL A 52 16.03 -8.42 -5.73
C VAL A 52 15.78 -6.94 -5.93
N ILE A 53 15.28 -6.27 -4.89
CA ILE A 53 14.96 -4.84 -4.94
C ILE A 53 15.84 -4.12 -3.93
N ASP A 54 16.60 -3.15 -4.41
CA ASP A 54 17.49 -2.35 -3.58
C ASP A 54 16.71 -1.66 -2.46
N GLY A 55 17.22 -1.78 -1.23
CA GLY A 55 16.61 -1.26 -0.01
C GLY A 55 15.58 -2.19 0.64
N ALA A 56 15.09 -3.23 -0.02
CA ALA A 56 14.24 -4.22 0.63
C ALA A 56 15.08 -5.26 1.37
N VAL A 57 14.74 -5.54 2.64
CA VAL A 57 15.38 -6.59 3.42
C VAL A 57 14.83 -7.98 3.08
N GLU A 58 13.57 -8.04 2.61
CA GLU A 58 12.89 -9.27 2.24
C GLU A 58 11.79 -8.98 1.21
N ILE A 59 11.59 -9.91 0.28
CA ILE A 59 10.45 -9.89 -0.66
C ILE A 59 9.71 -11.21 -0.54
N LEU A 60 8.45 -11.13 -0.14
CA LEU A 60 7.58 -12.28 0.07
C LEU A 60 6.71 -12.50 -1.17
N LYS A 61 6.75 -13.72 -1.73
CA LYS A 61 5.84 -14.10 -2.80
C LYS A 61 4.41 -14.13 -2.26
N THR A 62 3.53 -13.35 -2.87
CA THR A 62 2.18 -13.17 -2.34
C THR A 62 1.21 -12.77 -3.44
N ASP A 63 0.14 -13.55 -3.60
CA ASP A 63 -1.02 -13.15 -4.38
C ASP A 63 -2.02 -12.42 -3.47
N LEU A 64 -2.32 -11.18 -3.77
CA LEU A 64 -3.28 -10.38 -2.99
C LEU A 64 -4.70 -10.99 -2.98
N ARG A 65 -5.05 -11.77 -4.02
CA ARG A 65 -6.35 -12.44 -4.11
C ARG A 65 -6.48 -13.58 -3.08
N ASP A 66 -5.36 -14.10 -2.60
CA ASP A 66 -5.33 -15.14 -1.56
C ASP A 66 -5.27 -14.50 -0.16
N MET A 67 -6.40 -14.52 0.52
CA MET A 67 -6.53 -13.97 1.88
C MET A 67 -5.61 -14.64 2.89
N ALA A 68 -5.33 -15.95 2.75
CA ALA A 68 -4.48 -16.67 3.69
C ALA A 68 -3.01 -16.24 3.54
N GLN A 69 -2.53 -16.08 2.30
CA GLN A 69 -1.18 -15.56 2.04
C GLN A 69 -1.01 -14.16 2.59
N ILE A 70 -1.95 -13.24 2.30
CA ILE A 70 -1.90 -11.87 2.81
C ILE A 70 -1.93 -11.83 4.33
N LYS A 71 -2.79 -12.61 4.96
CA LYS A 71 -2.85 -12.69 6.42
C LYS A 71 -1.52 -13.17 6.99
N SER A 72 -0.92 -14.21 6.42
CA SER A 72 0.39 -14.72 6.84
C SER A 72 1.48 -13.65 6.76
N VAL A 73 1.55 -12.91 5.64
CA VAL A 73 2.51 -11.82 5.45
C VAL A 73 2.31 -10.71 6.47
N VAL A 74 1.08 -10.27 6.68
CA VAL A 74 0.75 -9.19 7.62
C VAL A 74 1.07 -9.59 9.06
N ASP A 75 0.77 -10.82 9.44
CA ASP A 75 1.08 -11.37 10.78
C ASP A 75 2.59 -11.53 11.00
N GLN A 76 3.35 -11.90 9.96
CA GLN A 76 4.81 -12.03 10.00
C GLN A 76 5.47 -10.65 10.12
N VAL A 77 5.12 -9.72 9.25
CA VAL A 77 5.77 -8.40 9.14
C VAL A 77 5.36 -7.48 10.26
N LYS A 78 4.10 -7.51 10.68
CA LYS A 78 3.49 -6.57 11.65
C LYS A 78 3.88 -5.14 11.30
N PRO A 79 3.50 -4.64 10.11
CA PRO A 79 4.00 -3.37 9.60
C PRO A 79 3.51 -2.19 10.46
N THR A 80 4.40 -1.22 10.69
CA THR A 80 4.03 0.09 11.26
C THR A 80 3.49 1.04 10.18
N HIS A 81 3.91 0.84 8.93
CA HIS A 81 3.48 1.59 7.77
C HIS A 81 3.22 0.64 6.59
N VAL A 82 2.26 0.99 5.75
CA VAL A 82 1.96 0.22 4.55
C VAL A 82 1.87 1.14 3.34
N VAL A 83 2.48 0.73 2.24
CA VAL A 83 2.32 1.38 0.94
C VAL A 83 1.79 0.35 -0.06
N HIS A 84 0.55 0.53 -0.48
CA HIS A 84 -0.13 -0.38 -1.39
C HIS A 84 0.01 0.12 -2.83
N LEU A 85 1.03 -0.42 -3.54
CA LEU A 85 1.29 -0.12 -4.95
C LEU A 85 0.76 -1.21 -5.89
N ALA A 86 0.51 -2.41 -5.36
CA ALA A 86 0.10 -3.55 -6.17
C ALA A 86 -1.24 -3.28 -6.86
N ALA A 87 -1.24 -3.38 -8.16
CA ALA A 87 -2.43 -3.28 -9.01
C ALA A 87 -2.12 -3.80 -10.41
N ILE A 88 -3.12 -4.24 -11.13
CA ILE A 88 -3.07 -4.30 -12.58
C ILE A 88 -3.38 -2.91 -13.09
N SER A 89 -2.35 -2.23 -13.62
CA SER A 89 -2.42 -0.82 -14.05
C SER A 89 -2.47 -0.64 -15.56
N ASN A 90 -2.32 -1.73 -16.33
CA ASN A 90 -2.42 -1.68 -17.78
C ASN A 90 -3.87 -1.50 -18.21
N VAL A 91 -4.20 -0.34 -18.77
CA VAL A 91 -5.55 0.00 -19.26
C VAL A 91 -6.01 -0.84 -20.45
N THR A 92 -5.08 -1.53 -21.12
CA THR A 92 -5.34 -2.46 -22.24
C THR A 92 -5.30 -3.93 -21.82
N HIS A 93 -5.33 -4.21 -20.51
CA HIS A 93 -5.35 -5.58 -20.01
C HIS A 93 -6.65 -6.28 -20.43
N GLU A 94 -6.53 -7.42 -21.11
CA GLU A 94 -7.67 -8.10 -21.73
C GLU A 94 -8.57 -8.80 -20.72
N ASP A 95 -8.01 -9.30 -19.60
CA ASP A 95 -8.78 -9.94 -18.53
C ASP A 95 -9.31 -8.90 -17.53
N VAL A 96 -10.47 -8.37 -17.84
CA VAL A 96 -11.19 -7.40 -17.01
C VAL A 96 -11.48 -7.98 -15.62
N ARG A 97 -11.79 -9.27 -15.50
CA ARG A 97 -12.05 -9.93 -14.24
C ARG A 97 -10.81 -9.87 -13.32
N GLU A 98 -9.64 -10.13 -13.89
CA GLU A 98 -8.38 -10.09 -13.13
C GLU A 98 -8.09 -8.67 -12.60
N ILE A 99 -8.43 -7.61 -13.38
CA ILE A 99 -8.32 -6.22 -12.92
C ILE A 99 -9.16 -6.01 -11.64
N TYR A 100 -10.43 -6.41 -11.66
CA TYR A 100 -11.31 -6.20 -10.51
C TYR A 100 -10.94 -7.09 -9.32
N GLU A 101 -10.58 -8.34 -9.55
CA GLU A 101 -10.17 -9.25 -8.48
C GLU A 101 -8.89 -8.76 -7.80
N THR A 102 -7.90 -8.33 -8.55
CA THR A 102 -6.64 -7.84 -7.98
C THR A 102 -6.82 -6.48 -7.32
N ASN A 103 -7.41 -5.51 -8.03
CA ASN A 103 -7.43 -4.13 -7.58
C ASN A 103 -8.47 -3.89 -6.47
N ILE A 104 -9.56 -4.65 -6.41
CA ILE A 104 -10.60 -4.46 -5.40
C ILE A 104 -10.53 -5.55 -4.34
N VAL A 105 -10.65 -6.82 -4.74
CA VAL A 105 -10.68 -7.92 -3.76
C VAL A 105 -9.32 -8.07 -3.08
N GLY A 106 -8.23 -8.01 -3.84
CA GLY A 106 -6.87 -8.04 -3.29
C GLY A 106 -6.60 -6.90 -2.32
N SER A 107 -6.99 -5.67 -2.67
CA SER A 107 -6.88 -4.52 -1.77
C SER A 107 -7.72 -4.69 -0.51
N ARG A 108 -8.94 -5.23 -0.64
CA ARG A 108 -9.81 -5.52 0.50
C ARG A 108 -9.21 -6.57 1.44
N ASN A 109 -8.60 -7.61 0.89
CA ASN A 109 -7.92 -8.64 1.66
C ASN A 109 -6.78 -8.05 2.51
N LEU A 110 -5.96 -7.19 1.90
CA LEU A 110 -4.89 -6.47 2.62
C LEU A 110 -5.46 -5.65 3.77
N LEU A 111 -6.46 -4.80 3.51
CA LEU A 111 -7.06 -3.96 4.55
C LEU A 111 -7.72 -4.78 5.65
N SER A 112 -8.36 -5.90 5.30
CA SER A 112 -8.95 -6.82 6.29
C SER A 112 -7.90 -7.44 7.20
N ALA A 113 -6.76 -7.89 6.64
CA ALA A 113 -5.67 -8.45 7.41
C ALA A 113 -5.05 -7.40 8.35
N LEU A 114 -4.79 -6.18 7.84
CA LEU A 114 -4.25 -5.07 8.63
C LEU A 114 -5.19 -4.66 9.77
N ALA A 115 -6.48 -4.57 9.49
CA ALA A 115 -7.50 -4.25 10.50
C ALA A 115 -7.68 -5.35 11.55
N GLY A 116 -7.21 -6.57 11.28
CA GLY A 116 -7.20 -7.71 12.20
C GLY A 116 -6.04 -7.72 13.18
N LEU A 117 -5.00 -6.90 12.97
CA LEU A 117 -3.86 -6.81 13.88
C LEU A 117 -4.27 -6.25 15.24
N SER A 118 -3.61 -6.72 16.31
CA SER A 118 -3.78 -6.17 17.67
C SER A 118 -3.29 -4.72 17.77
N VAL A 119 -2.24 -4.38 17.00
CA VAL A 119 -1.74 -3.01 16.80
C VAL A 119 -1.77 -2.73 15.32
N THR A 120 -2.66 -1.83 14.92
CA THR A 120 -2.81 -1.44 13.51
C THR A 120 -1.67 -0.51 13.07
N PRO A 121 -1.35 -0.47 11.76
CA PRO A 121 -0.35 0.45 11.24
C PRO A 121 -0.66 1.92 11.57
N GLU A 122 0.39 2.71 11.77
CA GLU A 122 0.31 4.16 11.97
C GLU A 122 -0.23 4.88 10.74
N ALA A 123 0.09 4.36 9.53
CA ALA A 123 -0.41 4.87 8.26
C ALA A 123 -0.48 3.76 7.20
N VAL A 124 -1.54 3.81 6.37
CA VAL A 124 -1.74 2.94 5.22
C VAL A 124 -2.00 3.82 3.99
N LEU A 125 -1.01 3.92 3.11
CA LEU A 125 -1.14 4.61 1.84
C LEU A 125 -1.70 3.64 0.78
N MET A 126 -2.87 4.01 0.24
CA MET A 126 -3.53 3.32 -0.87
C MET A 126 -3.32 4.12 -2.15
N THR A 127 -2.64 3.52 -3.13
CA THR A 127 -2.40 4.18 -4.42
C THR A 127 -3.60 3.98 -5.34
N SER A 128 -4.36 5.05 -5.55
CA SER A 128 -5.39 5.17 -6.56
C SER A 128 -4.77 5.62 -7.91
N SER A 129 -5.46 6.44 -8.67
CA SER A 129 -4.98 6.97 -9.95
C SER A 129 -5.75 8.22 -10.36
N ALA A 130 -5.13 9.12 -11.11
CA ALA A 130 -5.82 10.20 -11.80
C ALA A 130 -6.86 9.71 -12.83
N ASN A 131 -6.77 8.44 -13.26
CA ASN A 131 -7.80 7.83 -14.14
C ASN A 131 -9.21 7.81 -13.52
N VAL A 132 -9.34 8.02 -12.20
CA VAL A 132 -10.66 8.15 -11.55
C VAL A 132 -11.41 9.42 -11.99
N TYR A 133 -10.71 10.43 -12.47
CA TYR A 133 -11.31 11.66 -13.02
C TYR A 133 -11.77 11.50 -14.48
N GLY A 134 -11.32 10.44 -15.17
CA GLY A 134 -11.63 10.19 -16.56
C GLY A 134 -11.09 11.27 -17.50
N ASN A 135 -11.87 11.60 -18.54
CA ASN A 135 -11.52 12.58 -19.56
C ASN A 135 -11.96 13.99 -19.14
N SER A 136 -11.43 14.50 -18.04
CA SER A 136 -11.74 15.87 -17.61
C SER A 136 -11.18 16.91 -18.58
N HIS A 137 -11.94 17.97 -18.83
CA HIS A 137 -11.51 19.13 -19.63
C HIS A 137 -10.87 20.23 -18.77
N ARG A 138 -10.72 20.03 -17.46
CA ARG A 138 -10.08 21.00 -16.57
C ARG A 138 -8.56 20.94 -16.69
N GLU A 139 -7.93 22.10 -16.74
CA GLU A 139 -6.45 22.21 -16.74
C GLU A 139 -5.83 21.77 -15.40
N VAL A 140 -6.54 22.03 -14.31
CA VAL A 140 -6.11 21.66 -12.94
C VAL A 140 -7.24 20.87 -12.28
N LEU A 141 -6.87 19.76 -11.68
CA LEU A 141 -7.78 18.90 -10.92
C LEU A 141 -7.48 18.97 -9.43
N SER A 142 -8.52 18.89 -8.63
CA SER A 142 -8.47 18.79 -7.17
C SER A 142 -9.13 17.48 -6.70
N GLU A 143 -8.89 17.12 -5.44
CA GLU A 143 -9.47 15.91 -4.85
C GLU A 143 -11.01 15.95 -4.73
N THR A 144 -11.60 17.14 -4.82
CA THR A 144 -13.05 17.36 -4.74
C THR A 144 -13.74 17.38 -6.10
N ASP A 145 -12.99 17.29 -7.20
CA ASP A 145 -13.56 17.26 -8.54
C ASP A 145 -14.32 15.97 -8.81
N GLU A 146 -15.25 16.04 -9.76
CA GLU A 146 -16.09 14.92 -10.14
C GLU A 146 -15.27 13.73 -10.62
N LEU A 147 -15.65 12.54 -10.16
CA LEU A 147 -15.04 11.29 -10.50
C LEU A 147 -15.85 10.59 -11.58
N ASN A 148 -15.29 10.47 -12.78
CA ASN A 148 -15.96 9.91 -13.96
C ASN A 148 -14.99 9.01 -14.77
N PRO A 149 -14.56 7.86 -14.23
CA PRO A 149 -13.58 7.00 -14.86
C PRO A 149 -14.05 6.50 -16.22
N ALA A 150 -13.15 6.49 -17.22
CA ALA A 150 -13.43 6.17 -18.60
C ALA A 150 -13.00 4.75 -19.02
N ASN A 151 -12.43 3.95 -18.10
CA ASN A 151 -11.98 2.58 -18.37
C ASN A 151 -12.05 1.72 -17.10
N ASP A 152 -11.96 0.38 -17.28
CA ASP A 152 -12.05 -0.59 -16.18
C ASP A 152 -11.00 -0.37 -15.09
N TYR A 153 -9.78 0.02 -15.47
CA TYR A 153 -8.75 0.35 -14.50
C TYR A 153 -9.17 1.53 -13.61
N GLY A 154 -9.63 2.63 -14.20
CA GLY A 154 -10.13 3.79 -13.46
C GLY A 154 -11.32 3.44 -12.57
N VAL A 155 -12.27 2.64 -13.10
CA VAL A 155 -13.43 2.13 -12.33
C VAL A 155 -12.96 1.29 -11.16
N SER A 156 -12.01 0.37 -11.36
CA SER A 156 -11.48 -0.48 -10.29
C SER A 156 -10.78 0.31 -9.19
N LYS A 157 -10.04 1.38 -9.56
CA LYS A 157 -9.39 2.27 -8.59
C LYS A 157 -10.41 3.08 -7.80
N LEU A 158 -11.44 3.62 -8.46
CA LEU A 158 -12.51 4.33 -7.77
C LEU A 158 -13.29 3.41 -6.82
N ALA A 159 -13.62 2.19 -7.26
CA ALA A 159 -14.27 1.19 -6.41
C ALA A 159 -13.39 0.82 -5.21
N MET A 160 -12.07 0.67 -5.40
CA MET A 160 -11.11 0.45 -4.33
C MET A 160 -11.11 1.60 -3.31
N GLU A 161 -11.18 2.87 -3.75
CA GLU A 161 -11.28 4.01 -2.83
C GLU A 161 -12.53 3.95 -1.95
N TYR A 162 -13.72 3.68 -2.55
CA TYR A 162 -14.97 3.55 -1.79
C TYR A 162 -14.91 2.35 -0.83
N MET A 163 -14.40 1.23 -1.27
CA MET A 163 -14.20 0.04 -0.42
C MET A 163 -13.25 0.36 0.75
N ALA A 164 -12.12 1.04 0.48
CA ALA A 164 -11.13 1.38 1.51
C ALA A 164 -11.73 2.26 2.62
N ARG A 165 -12.63 3.20 2.28
CA ARG A 165 -13.31 4.06 3.27
C ARG A 165 -14.10 3.27 4.32
N THR A 166 -14.54 2.05 4.02
CA THR A 166 -15.23 1.20 5.00
C THR A 166 -14.32 0.77 6.16
N PHE A 167 -12.99 0.87 5.98
CA PHE A 167 -11.98 0.58 7.00
C PHE A 167 -11.48 1.82 7.76
N ALA A 168 -11.90 3.03 7.40
CA ALA A 168 -11.37 4.29 7.95
C ALA A 168 -11.57 4.46 9.48
N ARG A 169 -12.50 3.71 10.09
CA ARG A 169 -12.66 3.69 11.56
C ARG A 169 -11.60 2.85 12.28
N ARG A 170 -10.90 1.99 11.57
CA ARG A 170 -9.92 1.03 12.12
C ARG A 170 -8.50 1.31 11.66
N LEU A 171 -8.34 1.90 10.49
CA LEU A 171 -7.06 2.14 9.84
C LEU A 171 -6.92 3.62 9.49
N ASN A 172 -5.72 4.17 9.71
CA ASN A 172 -5.37 5.51 9.26
C ASN A 172 -5.02 5.46 7.78
N LEU A 173 -6.02 5.72 6.91
CA LEU A 173 -5.91 5.59 5.47
C LEU A 173 -5.54 6.92 4.81
N ILE A 174 -4.60 6.85 3.89
CA ILE A 174 -4.23 7.93 2.96
C ILE A 174 -4.48 7.41 1.56
N ILE A 175 -5.26 8.12 0.76
CA ILE A 175 -5.50 7.78 -0.64
C ILE A 175 -4.74 8.78 -1.50
N ALA A 176 -3.83 8.29 -2.35
CA ALA A 176 -3.12 9.10 -3.32
C ALA A 176 -3.63 8.81 -4.73
N ARG A 177 -3.84 9.86 -5.53
CA ARG A 177 -4.25 9.77 -6.94
C ARG A 177 -3.13 10.32 -7.83
N PRO A 178 -2.06 9.53 -8.06
CA PRO A 178 -0.95 9.98 -8.90
C PRO A 178 -1.42 10.19 -10.34
N PHE A 179 -0.85 11.22 -10.97
CA PHE A 179 -0.91 11.43 -12.40
C PHE A 179 0.22 10.65 -13.07
N ASN A 180 0.13 10.49 -14.40
CA ASN A 180 1.22 9.90 -15.17
C ASN A 180 2.47 10.80 -15.07
N TYR A 181 3.61 10.18 -14.82
CA TYR A 181 4.92 10.80 -14.71
C TYR A 181 5.90 10.07 -15.62
#